data_6fd7bb5cdfe32b1b3a2577bcde3fcd83
#
_entry.id   6fd7bb5cdfe32b1b3a2577bcde3fcd83
#
_cell.length_a   1.000
_cell.length_b   1.000
_cell.length_c   1.000
_cell.angle_alpha   90.00
_cell.angle_beta   90.00
_cell.angle_gamma   90.00
#
_symmetry.space_group_name_H-M   'P 1'
#
loop_
_entity.id
_entity.type
_entity.pdbx_description
1 polymer ?
#
loop_
_entity_poly.entity_id
_entity_poly.type
_entity_poly.pdbx_seq_one_letter_code
_entity_poly.pdbx_strand_id
1 'polypeptide(L)'
;MLQVKIVPVTAFAQNCSLVWDSETKEAVLIDAGGDASVLKKEVEALGLKVKALWLTHGHLDHAGAVGELAKEWSVPVIGPHKEDQFWLDMIQEVSARYGFPIPQPVKVDQWLEGGEVLKLGEDEFEVRFAPGHTPGHVIFYNKNHGLLWTGDVLFKGSIGRTDFPRGNHEQLIESIKRECFSLPDDTQFISGHGPMSTIGYEKQFNPFVAGKAG
;
A
#
# COMPACT_ATOMS: atom_id res chain seq x y z
N MET A 1 -18.93 7.67 7.00
CA MET A 1 -18.58 7.81 5.54
C MET A 1 -17.08 7.80 5.38
N LEU A 2 -16.56 6.98 4.47
CA LEU A 2 -15.12 6.84 4.20
C LEU A 2 -14.51 8.14 3.70
N GLN A 3 -13.38 8.50 4.27
CA GLN A 3 -12.55 9.64 3.88
C GLN A 3 -11.13 9.16 3.61
N VAL A 4 -10.43 9.82 2.68
CA VAL A 4 -9.04 9.50 2.34
C VAL A 4 -8.24 10.79 2.21
N LYS A 5 -7.06 10.81 2.81
CA LYS A 5 -6.04 11.85 2.61
C LYS A 5 -4.73 11.19 2.24
N ILE A 6 -4.17 11.57 1.10
CA ILE A 6 -2.84 11.15 0.67
C ILE A 6 -1.82 12.13 1.25
N VAL A 7 -0.82 11.62 1.93
CA VAL A 7 0.30 12.37 2.49
C VAL A 7 1.59 11.84 1.88
N PRO A 8 2.17 12.55 0.92
CA PRO A 8 3.47 12.15 0.37
C PRO A 8 4.54 12.24 1.46
N VAL A 9 5.32 11.18 1.63
CA VAL A 9 6.37 11.07 2.63
C VAL A 9 7.71 10.73 1.99
N THR A 10 8.79 11.14 2.66
CA THR A 10 10.18 10.94 2.28
C THR A 10 10.58 11.61 0.95
N ALA A 11 11.88 11.56 0.63
CA ALA A 11 12.39 12.02 -0.67
C ALA A 11 11.86 11.20 -1.86
N PHE A 12 11.30 10.01 -1.61
CA PHE A 12 10.66 9.18 -2.63
C PHE A 12 9.25 9.65 -2.99
N ALA A 13 8.69 10.62 -2.24
CA ALA A 13 7.30 11.10 -2.39
C ALA A 13 6.30 9.93 -2.43
N GLN A 14 6.49 8.94 -1.53
CA GLN A 14 5.60 7.81 -1.41
C GLN A 14 4.25 8.26 -0.83
N ASN A 15 3.17 7.78 -1.39
CA ASN A 15 1.80 8.14 -1.05
C ASN A 15 1.29 7.35 0.16
N CYS A 16 1.62 7.77 1.39
CA CYS A 16 0.95 7.25 2.57
C CYS A 16 -0.52 7.67 2.56
N SER A 17 -1.44 6.73 2.71
CA SER A 17 -2.88 7.04 2.76
C SER A 17 -3.42 6.97 4.19
N LEU A 18 -3.95 8.10 4.69
CA LEU A 18 -4.80 8.14 5.87
C LEU A 18 -6.21 7.84 5.42
N VAL A 19 -6.79 6.76 5.90
CA VAL A 19 -8.16 6.31 5.55
C VAL A 19 -8.97 6.25 6.82
N TRP A 20 -10.13 6.93 6.89
CA TRP A 20 -10.91 6.97 8.12
C TRP A 20 -12.41 7.09 7.88
N ASP A 21 -13.18 6.66 8.87
CA ASP A 21 -14.60 6.97 8.94
C ASP A 21 -14.84 8.37 9.50
N SER A 22 -15.63 9.19 8.81
CA SER A 22 -15.83 10.60 9.16
C SER A 22 -16.57 10.81 10.49
N GLU A 23 -17.38 9.84 10.93
CA GLU A 23 -18.22 9.93 12.11
C GLU A 23 -17.47 9.45 13.35
N THR A 24 -16.89 8.25 13.29
CA THR A 24 -16.19 7.64 14.42
C THR A 24 -14.77 8.14 14.61
N LYS A 25 -14.17 8.70 13.54
CA LYS A 25 -12.75 9.06 13.43
C LYS A 25 -11.80 7.87 13.57
N GLU A 26 -12.30 6.65 13.51
CA GLU A 26 -11.47 5.47 13.41
C GLU A 26 -10.74 5.46 12.07
N ALA A 27 -9.46 5.16 12.09
CA ALA A 27 -8.58 5.30 10.94
C ALA A 27 -7.59 4.15 10.81
N VAL A 28 -7.14 3.92 9.59
CA VAL A 28 -5.96 3.12 9.28
C VAL A 28 -5.00 3.96 8.42
N LEU A 29 -3.71 3.70 8.55
CA LEU A 29 -2.72 4.22 7.61
C LEU A 29 -2.28 3.08 6.70
N ILE A 30 -2.30 3.32 5.40
CA ILE A 30 -1.79 2.39 4.40
C ILE A 30 -0.43 2.90 3.95
N ASP A 31 0.59 2.06 4.11
CA ASP A 31 1.98 2.31 3.73
C ASP A 31 2.58 3.57 4.38
N ALA A 32 2.75 3.55 5.69
CA ALA A 32 3.44 4.61 6.43
C ALA A 32 4.97 4.52 6.19
N GLY A 33 5.41 5.03 5.03
CA GLY A 33 6.74 4.80 4.47
C GLY A 33 7.87 5.59 5.14
N GLY A 34 7.56 6.66 5.87
CA GLY A 34 8.56 7.50 6.53
C GLY A 34 7.95 8.75 7.13
N ASP A 35 8.79 9.71 7.52
CA ASP A 35 8.36 11.00 8.07
C ASP A 35 7.31 10.87 9.18
N ALA A 36 7.52 9.95 10.13
CA ALA A 36 6.58 9.62 11.21
C ALA A 36 6.03 10.88 11.92
N SER A 37 6.86 11.90 12.11
CA SER A 37 6.46 13.17 12.73
C SER A 37 5.43 13.96 11.91
N VAL A 38 5.49 13.84 10.58
CA VAL A 38 4.51 14.46 9.66
C VAL A 38 3.19 13.70 9.76
N LEU A 39 3.23 12.37 9.70
CA LEU A 39 2.04 11.53 9.82
C LEU A 39 1.34 11.70 11.16
N LYS A 40 2.09 11.80 12.27
CA LYS A 40 1.53 12.08 13.61
C LYS A 40 0.79 13.41 13.67
N LYS A 41 1.37 14.48 13.10
CA LYS A 41 0.71 15.79 13.04
C LYS A 41 -0.57 15.76 12.22
N GLU A 42 -0.59 15.02 11.10
CA GLU A 42 -1.78 14.87 10.28
C GLU A 42 -2.90 14.10 11.00
N VAL A 43 -2.55 13.03 11.68
CA VAL A 43 -3.47 12.24 12.51
C VAL A 43 -4.07 13.11 13.62
N GLU A 44 -3.23 13.88 14.32
CA GLU A 44 -3.66 14.78 15.39
C GLU A 44 -4.57 15.91 14.86
N ALA A 45 -4.17 16.56 13.77
CA ALA A 45 -4.92 17.66 13.16
C ALA A 45 -6.31 17.25 12.71
N LEU A 46 -6.48 16.00 12.26
CA LEU A 46 -7.75 15.44 11.83
C LEU A 46 -8.54 14.77 12.98
N GLY A 47 -7.95 14.68 14.18
CA GLY A 47 -8.54 14.04 15.35
C GLY A 47 -8.78 12.54 15.16
N LEU A 48 -7.90 11.85 14.42
CA LEU A 48 -8.06 10.45 14.06
C LEU A 48 -7.68 9.52 15.22
N LYS A 49 -8.37 8.38 15.26
CA LYS A 49 -8.11 7.27 16.18
C LYS A 49 -7.57 6.10 15.36
N VAL A 50 -6.25 6.03 15.22
CA VAL A 50 -5.61 4.97 14.44
C VAL A 50 -5.88 3.62 15.08
N LYS A 51 -6.35 2.65 14.29
CA LYS A 51 -6.72 1.29 14.72
C LYS A 51 -5.74 0.25 14.22
N ALA A 52 -5.09 0.50 13.10
CA ALA A 52 -4.11 -0.41 12.51
C ALA A 52 -3.21 0.34 11.50
N LEU A 53 -2.07 -0.25 11.19
CA LEU A 53 -1.22 0.11 10.06
C LEU A 53 -1.30 -1.04 9.05
N TRP A 54 -1.66 -0.72 7.81
CA TRP A 54 -1.74 -1.71 6.73
C TRP A 54 -0.56 -1.55 5.78
N LEU A 55 0.02 -2.66 5.35
CA LEU A 55 1.13 -2.69 4.41
C LEU A 55 0.74 -3.41 3.13
N THR A 56 1.02 -2.78 1.99
CA THR A 56 0.91 -3.43 0.69
C THR A 56 2.10 -4.35 0.43
N HIS A 57 3.32 -3.93 0.80
CA HIS A 57 4.55 -4.70 0.63
C HIS A 57 5.68 -4.21 1.56
N GLY A 58 6.81 -4.90 1.56
CA GLY A 58 7.85 -4.73 2.57
C GLY A 58 8.98 -3.74 2.25
N HIS A 59 8.92 -2.96 1.19
CA HIS A 59 9.98 -1.99 0.88
C HIS A 59 10.07 -0.85 1.91
N LEU A 60 11.27 -0.30 2.06
CA LEU A 60 11.60 0.73 3.04
C LEU A 60 10.69 1.94 2.94
N ASP A 61 10.46 2.44 1.74
CA ASP A 61 9.66 3.63 1.49
C ASP A 61 8.14 3.45 1.71
N HIS A 62 7.70 2.19 1.94
CA HIS A 62 6.33 1.86 2.36
C HIS A 62 6.23 1.48 3.84
N ALA A 63 7.29 0.94 4.43
CA ALA A 63 7.27 0.39 5.78
C ALA A 63 8.14 1.17 6.80
N GLY A 64 8.88 2.20 6.37
CA GLY A 64 9.92 2.83 7.17
C GLY A 64 9.46 3.49 8.47
N ALA A 65 8.24 4.01 8.55
CA ALA A 65 7.69 4.56 9.79
C ALA A 65 6.80 3.57 10.57
N VAL A 66 6.48 2.41 9.99
CA VAL A 66 5.49 1.48 10.56
C VAL A 66 5.92 0.97 11.94
N GLY A 67 7.18 0.58 12.12
CA GLY A 67 7.65 0.06 13.41
C GLY A 67 7.57 1.10 14.54
N GLU A 68 7.92 2.36 14.26
CA GLU A 68 7.80 3.47 15.22
C GLU A 68 6.32 3.74 15.56
N LEU A 69 5.50 3.93 14.55
CA LEU A 69 4.09 4.31 14.72
C LEU A 69 3.26 3.20 15.38
N ALA A 70 3.49 1.93 15.02
CA ALA A 70 2.81 0.79 15.65
C ALA A 70 3.10 0.72 17.14
N LYS A 71 4.36 0.93 17.54
CA LYS A 71 4.75 0.96 18.94
C LYS A 71 4.16 2.16 19.68
N GLU A 72 4.21 3.35 19.10
CA GLU A 72 3.76 4.59 19.75
C GLU A 72 2.24 4.59 19.95
N TRP A 73 1.47 4.15 18.94
CA TRP A 73 0.02 4.10 19.03
C TRP A 73 -0.53 2.80 19.62
N SER A 74 0.34 1.82 19.87
CA SER A 74 -0.05 0.48 20.35
C SER A 74 -1.11 -0.18 19.46
N VAL A 75 -0.89 -0.13 18.15
CA VAL A 75 -1.80 -0.68 17.13
C VAL A 75 -1.16 -1.81 16.34
N PRO A 76 -1.95 -2.76 15.82
CA PRO A 76 -1.43 -3.86 15.03
C PRO A 76 -0.94 -3.42 13.66
N VAL A 77 0.03 -4.17 13.12
CA VAL A 77 0.49 -4.12 11.73
C VAL A 77 -0.13 -5.30 10.97
N ILE A 78 -0.87 -4.99 9.90
CA ILE A 78 -1.59 -5.95 9.08
C ILE A 78 -1.04 -5.92 7.66
N GLY A 79 -0.64 -7.09 7.14
CA GLY A 79 0.06 -7.21 5.86
C GLY A 79 1.55 -6.88 5.96
N PRO A 80 2.28 -7.11 4.86
CA PRO A 80 1.81 -7.70 3.60
C PRO A 80 1.62 -9.22 3.66
N HIS A 81 1.82 -9.93 2.54
CA HIS A 81 1.95 -11.39 2.56
C HIS A 81 3.32 -11.79 3.13
N LYS A 82 3.40 -12.96 3.77
CA LYS A 82 4.60 -13.44 4.47
C LYS A 82 5.85 -13.56 3.59
N GLU A 83 5.67 -13.73 2.30
CA GLU A 83 6.78 -13.75 1.34
C GLU A 83 7.61 -12.45 1.32
N ASP A 84 7.10 -11.34 1.86
CA ASP A 84 7.81 -10.07 2.00
C ASP A 84 8.54 -9.91 3.35
N GLN A 85 8.50 -10.90 4.23
CA GLN A 85 9.18 -10.81 5.53
C GLN A 85 10.66 -10.46 5.36
N PHE A 86 11.35 -11.01 4.36
CA PHE A 86 12.76 -10.76 4.15
C PHE A 86 13.07 -9.27 3.85
N TRP A 87 12.15 -8.54 3.18
CA TRP A 87 12.29 -7.10 2.99
C TRP A 87 12.19 -6.34 4.30
N LEU A 88 11.24 -6.72 5.16
CA LEU A 88 11.06 -6.11 6.49
C LEU A 88 12.25 -6.44 7.41
N ASP A 89 12.81 -7.65 7.31
CA ASP A 89 14.01 -8.04 8.06
C ASP A 89 15.24 -7.23 7.63
N MET A 90 15.31 -6.84 6.36
CA MET A 90 16.41 -6.05 5.79
C MET A 90 16.21 -4.53 5.88
N ILE A 91 15.11 -4.05 6.41
CA ILE A 91 14.70 -2.63 6.33
C ILE A 91 15.77 -1.68 6.89
N GLN A 92 16.43 -2.06 7.98
CA GLN A 92 17.49 -1.25 8.61
C GLN A 92 18.75 -1.21 7.74
N GLU A 93 19.14 -2.35 7.16
CA GLU A 93 20.30 -2.45 6.27
C GLU A 93 20.06 -1.63 4.99
N VAL A 94 18.88 -1.77 4.39
CA VAL A 94 18.50 -0.99 3.19
C VAL A 94 18.51 0.51 3.50
N SER A 95 17.96 0.92 4.64
CA SER A 95 17.97 2.32 5.06
C SER A 95 19.39 2.88 5.20
N ALA A 96 20.28 2.12 5.84
CA ALA A 96 21.67 2.52 6.00
C ALA A 96 22.39 2.67 4.64
N ARG A 97 22.13 1.79 3.68
CA ARG A 97 22.70 1.87 2.32
C ARG A 97 22.30 3.14 1.56
N TYR A 98 21.08 3.62 1.77
CA TYR A 98 20.57 4.85 1.17
C TYR A 98 20.89 6.11 1.99
N GLY A 99 21.52 5.97 3.16
CA GLY A 99 21.86 7.10 4.04
C GLY A 99 20.66 7.71 4.75
N PHE A 100 19.58 6.96 4.90
CA PHE A 100 18.40 7.38 5.67
C PHE A 100 18.53 7.04 7.16
N PRO A 101 17.76 7.68 8.03
CA PRO A 101 17.66 7.31 9.43
C PRO A 101 17.24 5.85 9.59
N ILE A 102 17.88 5.14 10.50
CA ILE A 102 17.59 3.70 10.73
C ILE A 102 16.19 3.57 11.35
N PRO A 103 15.25 2.89 10.68
CA PRO A 103 13.89 2.72 11.18
C PRO A 103 13.84 1.73 12.33
N GLN A 104 12.76 1.78 13.12
CA GLN A 104 12.44 0.71 14.06
C GLN A 104 12.09 -0.58 13.29
N PRO A 105 12.44 -1.75 13.82
CA PRO A 105 12.03 -3.03 13.22
C PRO A 105 10.50 -3.10 13.08
N VAL A 106 10.04 -3.65 11.96
CA VAL A 106 8.62 -3.86 11.71
C VAL A 106 8.25 -5.27 12.17
N LYS A 107 7.31 -5.36 13.11
CA LYS A 107 6.72 -6.63 13.53
C LYS A 107 5.31 -6.71 12.94
N VAL A 108 5.07 -7.67 12.07
CA VAL A 108 3.74 -7.93 11.52
C VAL A 108 2.94 -8.78 12.50
N ASP A 109 1.74 -8.32 12.85
CA ASP A 109 0.82 -9.03 13.75
C ASP A 109 -0.12 -9.96 12.97
N GLN A 110 -0.44 -9.59 11.72
CA GLN A 110 -1.27 -10.41 10.83
C GLN A 110 -0.71 -10.35 9.40
N TRP A 111 -0.27 -11.49 8.88
CA TRP A 111 0.03 -11.68 7.47
C TRP A 111 -1.24 -11.85 6.65
N LEU A 112 -1.19 -11.47 5.37
CA LEU A 112 -2.32 -11.56 4.45
C LEU A 112 -2.00 -12.54 3.32
N GLU A 113 -2.98 -13.40 2.98
CA GLU A 113 -2.83 -14.41 1.94
C GLU A 113 -3.53 -14.02 0.61
N GLY A 114 -4.48 -13.08 0.67
CA GLY A 114 -5.40 -12.73 -0.40
C GLY A 114 -6.75 -13.42 -0.26
N GLY A 115 -7.82 -12.65 -0.44
CA GLY A 115 -9.19 -13.10 -0.23
C GLY A 115 -9.79 -12.71 1.12
N GLU A 116 -8.97 -12.21 2.07
CA GLU A 116 -9.49 -11.68 3.32
C GLU A 116 -10.25 -10.37 3.09
N VAL A 117 -11.13 -10.05 4.02
CA VAL A 117 -11.82 -8.77 4.10
C VAL A 117 -11.42 -8.06 5.38
N LEU A 118 -10.70 -6.94 5.24
CA LEU A 118 -10.40 -6.05 6.34
C LEU A 118 -11.54 -5.07 6.53
N LYS A 119 -11.75 -4.59 7.77
CA LYS A 119 -12.84 -3.67 8.10
C LYS A 119 -12.33 -2.39 8.72
N LEU A 120 -12.98 -1.28 8.34
CA LEU A 120 -12.84 0.01 8.99
C LEU A 120 -14.24 0.61 9.16
N GLY A 121 -14.78 0.55 10.36
CA GLY A 121 -16.21 0.83 10.58
C GLY A 121 -17.09 -0.12 9.78
N GLU A 122 -17.96 0.44 8.95
CA GLU A 122 -18.85 -0.31 8.06
C GLU A 122 -18.20 -0.60 6.67
N ASP A 123 -17.05 0.01 6.38
CA ASP A 123 -16.37 -0.17 5.12
C ASP A 123 -15.54 -1.46 5.11
N GLU A 124 -15.65 -2.20 4.01
CA GLU A 124 -14.96 -3.45 3.76
C GLU A 124 -13.91 -3.28 2.66
N PHE A 125 -12.73 -3.88 2.89
CA PHE A 125 -11.58 -3.84 1.99
C PHE A 125 -11.18 -5.27 1.65
N GLU A 126 -11.43 -5.67 0.41
CA GLU A 126 -10.99 -6.96 -0.11
C GLU A 126 -9.47 -6.94 -0.31
N VAL A 127 -8.79 -7.88 0.31
CA VAL A 127 -7.36 -8.08 0.11
C VAL A 127 -7.15 -8.94 -1.14
N ARG A 128 -6.29 -8.47 -2.07
CA ARG A 128 -5.95 -9.21 -3.28
C ARG A 128 -4.44 -9.43 -3.33
N PHE A 129 -4.03 -10.66 -3.59
CA PHE A 129 -2.62 -11.02 -3.71
C PHE A 129 -2.10 -10.69 -5.10
N ALA A 130 -1.14 -9.77 -5.19
CA ALA A 130 -0.65 -9.21 -6.45
C ALA A 130 0.90 -9.20 -6.52
N PRO A 131 1.56 -10.37 -6.48
CA PRO A 131 3.00 -10.47 -6.49
C PRO A 131 3.61 -10.08 -7.83
N GLY A 132 4.92 -9.75 -7.80
CA GLY A 132 5.73 -9.48 -8.99
C GLY A 132 6.68 -8.30 -8.80
N HIS A 133 6.23 -7.18 -8.26
CA HIS A 133 7.11 -6.11 -7.77
C HIS A 133 7.90 -6.60 -6.55
N THR A 134 7.20 -7.13 -5.58
CA THR A 134 7.74 -8.00 -4.53
C THR A 134 6.99 -9.33 -4.51
N PRO A 135 7.54 -10.40 -3.92
CA PRO A 135 6.85 -11.70 -3.87
C PRO A 135 5.64 -11.71 -2.94
N GLY A 136 5.58 -10.80 -1.97
CA GLY A 136 4.51 -10.73 -0.98
C GLY A 136 3.55 -9.55 -1.14
N HIS A 137 3.53 -8.90 -2.30
CA HIS A 137 2.69 -7.73 -2.51
C HIS A 137 1.19 -8.05 -2.46
N VAL A 138 0.43 -7.24 -1.70
CA VAL A 138 -1.03 -7.25 -1.65
C VAL A 138 -1.59 -5.88 -2.01
N ILE A 139 -2.82 -5.84 -2.48
CA ILE A 139 -3.57 -4.62 -2.79
C ILE A 139 -4.90 -4.63 -2.06
N PHE A 140 -5.47 -3.45 -1.79
CA PHE A 140 -6.71 -3.31 -1.02
C PHE A 140 -7.80 -2.69 -1.87
N TYR A 141 -8.94 -3.36 -2.03
CA TYR A 141 -10.06 -2.88 -2.83
C TYR A 141 -11.29 -2.61 -1.96
N ASN A 142 -11.74 -1.35 -1.95
CA ASN A 142 -13.03 -0.97 -1.38
C ASN A 142 -14.07 -0.85 -2.50
N LYS A 143 -14.94 -1.85 -2.59
CA LYS A 143 -15.96 -1.92 -3.63
C LYS A 143 -17.01 -0.82 -3.50
N ASN A 144 -17.40 -0.47 -2.28
CA ASN A 144 -18.47 0.48 -2.03
C ASN A 144 -18.13 1.89 -2.55
N HIS A 145 -16.86 2.23 -2.51
CA HIS A 145 -16.36 3.54 -2.97
C HIS A 145 -15.63 3.46 -4.32
N GLY A 146 -15.49 2.26 -4.91
CA GLY A 146 -14.75 2.09 -6.16
C GLY A 146 -13.29 2.52 -6.06
N LEU A 147 -12.64 2.27 -4.91
CA LEU A 147 -11.26 2.67 -4.63
C LEU A 147 -10.36 1.45 -4.46
N LEU A 148 -9.17 1.52 -5.07
CA LEU A 148 -8.14 0.49 -4.99
C LEU A 148 -6.82 1.11 -4.55
N TRP A 149 -6.15 0.55 -3.56
CA TRP A 149 -4.77 0.87 -3.19
C TRP A 149 -3.86 -0.16 -3.82
N THR A 150 -3.10 0.26 -4.84
CA THR A 150 -2.27 -0.64 -5.65
C THR A 150 -0.85 -0.81 -5.13
N GLY A 151 -0.43 0.00 -4.13
CA GLY A 151 0.99 0.05 -3.79
C GLY A 151 1.84 0.24 -5.05
N ASP A 152 2.82 -0.61 -5.25
CA ASP A 152 3.74 -0.55 -6.38
C ASP A 152 3.45 -1.60 -7.47
N VAL A 153 2.20 -2.01 -7.61
CA VAL A 153 1.76 -2.91 -8.68
C VAL A 153 1.46 -2.14 -9.97
N LEU A 154 0.60 -1.13 -9.89
CA LEU A 154 0.13 -0.36 -11.04
C LEU A 154 0.20 1.13 -10.73
N PHE A 155 0.77 1.90 -11.66
CA PHE A 155 0.84 3.35 -11.63
C PHE A 155 0.12 3.97 -12.83
N LYS A 156 -0.17 5.25 -12.76
CA LYS A 156 -0.65 5.98 -13.93
C LYS A 156 0.39 5.96 -15.04
N GLY A 157 0.09 5.24 -16.13
CA GLY A 157 0.97 5.11 -17.29
C GLY A 157 2.23 4.26 -17.04
N SER A 158 2.32 3.52 -15.94
CA SER A 158 3.48 2.70 -15.60
C SER A 158 3.10 1.48 -14.75
N ILE A 159 4.08 0.65 -14.43
CA ILE A 159 3.96 -0.49 -13.51
C ILE A 159 5.18 -0.53 -12.58
N GLY A 160 5.08 -1.29 -11.50
CA GLY A 160 6.19 -1.51 -10.58
C GLY A 160 7.41 -2.11 -11.27
N ARG A 161 8.60 -1.75 -10.80
CA ARG A 161 9.84 -2.38 -11.25
C ARG A 161 9.95 -3.79 -10.69
N THR A 162 10.68 -4.66 -11.39
CA THR A 162 10.78 -6.09 -11.05
C THR A 162 12.22 -6.58 -10.98
N ASP A 163 13.18 -5.66 -10.94
CA ASP A 163 14.63 -5.93 -10.92
C ASP A 163 15.22 -5.99 -9.50
N PHE A 164 14.39 -5.85 -8.47
CA PHE A 164 14.77 -6.09 -7.09
C PHE A 164 14.78 -7.60 -6.77
N PRO A 165 15.47 -8.02 -5.68
CA PRO A 165 15.50 -9.41 -5.25
C PRO A 165 14.10 -10.03 -5.18
N ARG A 166 13.92 -11.18 -5.84
CA ARG A 166 12.66 -11.93 -5.95
C ARG A 166 11.53 -11.22 -6.71
N GLY A 167 11.83 -10.09 -7.42
CA GLY A 167 10.91 -9.49 -8.37
C GLY A 167 10.74 -10.37 -9.62
N ASN A 168 9.56 -10.32 -10.24
CA ASN A 168 9.23 -11.13 -11.42
C ASN A 168 8.28 -10.37 -12.34
N HIS A 169 8.76 -10.03 -13.53
CA HIS A 169 8.00 -9.20 -14.47
C HIS A 169 6.74 -9.90 -15.02
N GLU A 170 6.86 -11.17 -15.39
CA GLU A 170 5.72 -11.94 -15.92
C GLU A 170 4.63 -12.07 -14.86
N GLN A 171 5.02 -12.37 -13.62
CA GLN A 171 4.10 -12.47 -12.50
C GLN A 171 3.41 -11.12 -12.20
N LEU A 172 4.13 -9.99 -12.32
CA LEU A 172 3.53 -8.67 -12.14
C LEU A 172 2.46 -8.39 -13.21
N ILE A 173 2.76 -8.68 -14.47
CA ILE A 173 1.79 -8.53 -15.57
C ILE A 173 0.55 -9.39 -15.34
N GLU A 174 0.72 -10.64 -14.92
CA GLU A 174 -0.39 -11.54 -14.58
C GLU A 174 -1.21 -11.01 -13.40
N SER A 175 -0.53 -10.51 -12.35
CA SER A 175 -1.20 -9.91 -11.19
C SER A 175 -2.03 -8.68 -11.56
N ILE A 176 -1.50 -7.79 -12.39
CA ILE A 176 -2.25 -6.62 -12.88
C ILE A 176 -3.51 -7.05 -13.62
N LYS A 177 -3.39 -8.02 -14.52
CA LYS A 177 -4.54 -8.50 -15.30
C LYS A 177 -5.60 -9.16 -14.41
N ARG A 178 -5.17 -10.03 -13.51
CA ARG A 178 -6.07 -10.81 -12.65
C ARG A 178 -6.68 -9.97 -11.55
N GLU A 179 -5.89 -9.12 -10.88
CA GLU A 179 -6.31 -8.46 -9.66
C GLU A 179 -6.77 -7.01 -9.86
N CYS A 180 -6.19 -6.31 -10.84
CA CYS A 180 -6.58 -4.92 -11.13
C CYS A 180 -7.59 -4.87 -12.29
N PHE A 181 -7.29 -5.50 -13.43
CA PHE A 181 -8.10 -5.36 -14.65
C PHE A 181 -9.40 -6.18 -14.62
N SER A 182 -9.58 -7.07 -13.64
CA SER A 182 -10.87 -7.71 -13.35
C SER A 182 -11.88 -6.77 -12.68
N LEU A 183 -11.44 -5.61 -12.20
CA LEU A 183 -12.29 -4.62 -11.54
C LEU A 183 -13.02 -3.73 -12.58
N PRO A 184 -14.12 -3.07 -12.18
CA PRO A 184 -14.83 -2.12 -13.02
C PRO A 184 -13.90 -1.00 -13.55
N ASP A 185 -14.16 -0.54 -14.76
CA ASP A 185 -13.31 0.45 -15.43
C ASP A 185 -13.31 1.83 -14.75
N ASP A 186 -14.36 2.17 -14.03
CA ASP A 186 -14.49 3.40 -13.23
C ASP A 186 -13.82 3.31 -11.87
N THR A 187 -13.27 2.15 -11.47
CA THR A 187 -12.49 2.02 -10.25
C THR A 187 -11.29 2.95 -10.29
N GLN A 188 -11.22 3.87 -9.33
CA GLN A 188 -10.08 4.75 -9.14
C GLN A 188 -9.01 4.02 -8.31
N PHE A 189 -7.74 4.30 -8.57
CA PHE A 189 -6.70 3.75 -7.72
C PHE A 189 -5.69 4.79 -7.23
N ILE A 190 -5.19 4.53 -6.02
CA ILE A 190 -4.13 5.25 -5.35
C ILE A 190 -2.92 4.31 -5.37
N SER A 191 -1.89 4.71 -6.08
CA SER A 191 -0.61 3.98 -6.15
C SER A 191 0.38 4.46 -5.09
N GLY A 192 1.41 3.68 -4.86
CA GLY A 192 2.48 4.03 -3.93
C GLY A 192 3.21 5.33 -4.31
N HIS A 193 3.24 5.65 -5.61
CA HIS A 193 3.88 6.86 -6.12
C HIS A 193 3.07 7.49 -7.24
N GLY A 194 3.18 8.83 -7.36
CA GLY A 194 2.57 9.60 -8.45
C GLY A 194 1.06 9.82 -8.28
N PRO A 195 0.39 10.26 -9.36
CA PRO A 195 -1.02 10.63 -9.31
C PRO A 195 -1.95 9.43 -9.44
N MET A 196 -3.19 9.61 -8.99
CA MET A 196 -4.28 8.65 -9.18
C MET A 196 -4.60 8.44 -10.67
N SER A 197 -5.19 7.28 -10.97
CA SER A 197 -5.73 6.94 -12.29
C SER A 197 -6.97 6.06 -12.14
N THR A 198 -7.49 5.53 -13.24
CA THR A 198 -8.60 4.58 -13.25
C THR A 198 -8.20 3.28 -13.95
N ILE A 199 -8.85 2.20 -13.57
CA ILE A 199 -8.60 0.88 -14.19
C ILE A 199 -8.87 0.92 -15.68
N GLY A 200 -9.96 1.55 -16.13
CA GLY A 200 -10.30 1.67 -17.54
C GLY A 200 -9.27 2.47 -18.35
N TYR A 201 -8.74 3.56 -17.78
CA TYR A 201 -7.67 4.32 -18.44
C TYR A 201 -6.41 3.46 -18.64
N GLU A 202 -5.96 2.75 -17.59
CA GLU A 202 -4.76 1.93 -17.70
C GLU A 202 -4.94 0.70 -18.61
N LYS A 203 -6.11 0.09 -18.63
CA LYS A 203 -6.43 -0.97 -19.62
C LYS A 203 -6.23 -0.49 -21.06
N GLN A 204 -6.56 0.75 -21.33
CA GLN A 204 -6.53 1.30 -22.68
C GLN A 204 -5.16 1.91 -23.05
N PHE A 205 -4.52 2.62 -22.13
CA PHE A 205 -3.40 3.51 -22.45
C PHE A 205 -2.08 3.18 -21.75
N ASN A 206 -2.06 2.27 -20.77
CA ASN A 206 -0.81 1.95 -20.09
C ASN A 206 0.15 1.21 -21.03
N PRO A 207 1.35 1.75 -21.32
CA PRO A 207 2.24 1.21 -22.35
C PRO A 207 2.81 -0.18 -22.01
N PHE A 208 2.73 -0.60 -20.75
CA PHE A 208 3.25 -1.90 -20.29
C PHE A 208 2.21 -3.02 -20.37
N VAL A 209 0.93 -2.70 -20.22
CA VAL A 209 -0.14 -3.69 -20.05
C VAL A 209 -1.35 -3.46 -20.95
N ALA A 210 -1.51 -2.29 -21.61
CA ALA A 210 -2.59 -2.01 -22.52
C ALA A 210 -2.60 -2.98 -23.72
N GLY A 211 -3.78 -3.40 -24.16
CA GLY A 211 -3.93 -4.30 -25.30
C GLY A 211 -3.46 -5.74 -25.07
N LYS A 212 -2.98 -6.07 -23.88
CA LYS A 212 -2.60 -7.44 -23.47
C LYS A 212 -3.69 -8.16 -22.67
N ALA A 213 -4.89 -7.60 -22.62
CA ALA A 213 -6.08 -8.28 -22.15
C ALA A 213 -6.53 -9.24 -23.26
N GLY A 214 -6.03 -10.47 -23.21
CA GLY A 214 -6.43 -11.59 -24.05
C GLY A 214 -7.21 -12.59 -23.23
#